data_ce4c58a5c5e3577026c7355de719900e
#
_entry.id   ce4c58a5c5e3577026c7355de719900e
#
_cell.length_a   1.000
_cell.length_b   1.000
_cell.length_c   1.000
_cell.angle_alpha   90.00
_cell.angle_beta   90.00
_cell.angle_gamma   90.00
#
_symmetry.space_group_name_H-M   'P 1'
#
loop_
_entity.id
_entity.type
_entity.pdbx_description
1 polymer ?
#
loop_
_entity_poly.entity_id
_entity_poly.type
_entity_poly.pdbx_seq_one_letter_code
_entity_poly.pdbx_strand_id
1 'polypeptide(L)'
;MYNLDTELDIESQEVWERWRTEVDKGQTPQRIDKYLAEHMTGTSRNRIQNAADAGNIWVNGKPVSSNYKVKPFDIIQILLDHEPHDYTIHPEDIPLEIIYEDDDVLVINKPAGMVVHPGHGNYEHTLLNALAWHFRDKLDINDPNIGLVHRIDKDTSGLLLIAKTPEAKTHLGKQFFDHTTERTYNALVWGTFTEDNGTIEGALARDNRDRTIYRVWDMEENPNAKEAITHWRVLERFPYVTLVECRLETGRTHQIRVHMKTIGHPLFADEKYGGMEVLKGLRTQKYKQYIQNCFALCPRQVLHAKTLGFTHPRTGERMHFDSPWAEDMLNLINKWRNYEPNTLGGR
;
A
#
# COMPACT_ATOMS: atom_id res chain seq x y z
N MET A 1 52.22 -36.76 -10.15
CA MET A 1 52.28 -35.35 -10.60
C MET A 1 50.88 -34.98 -11.04
N TYR A 2 50.09 -34.55 -10.08
CA TYR A 2 48.68 -34.13 -10.29
C TYR A 2 48.66 -32.63 -10.10
N ASN A 3 48.42 -31.90 -11.23
CA ASN A 3 48.07 -30.50 -11.19
C ASN A 3 46.57 -30.40 -10.84
N LEU A 4 46.28 -29.74 -9.77
CA LEU A 4 44.96 -29.30 -9.35
C LEU A 4 44.99 -27.78 -9.38
N ASP A 5 44.83 -27.22 -10.56
CA ASP A 5 44.40 -25.83 -10.77
C ASP A 5 42.88 -25.86 -10.99
N THR A 6 42.13 -25.84 -9.90
CA THR A 6 40.76 -25.46 -9.91
C THR A 6 40.70 -23.97 -9.52
N GLU A 7 40.83 -23.12 -10.52
CA GLU A 7 40.32 -21.74 -10.39
C GLU A 7 38.82 -21.81 -10.16
N LEU A 8 38.43 -21.53 -8.91
CA LEU A 8 37.08 -21.20 -8.59
C LEU A 8 36.83 -19.81 -9.22
N ASP A 9 36.14 -19.79 -10.35
CA ASP A 9 35.50 -18.61 -10.90
C ASP A 9 34.50 -18.12 -9.84
N ILE A 10 34.97 -17.26 -8.94
CA ILE A 10 34.10 -16.38 -8.16
C ILE A 10 33.65 -15.33 -9.15
N GLU A 11 32.47 -15.53 -9.77
CA GLU A 11 31.76 -14.43 -10.42
C GLU A 11 31.73 -13.28 -9.43
N SER A 12 32.46 -12.23 -9.76
CA SER A 12 32.47 -10.98 -9.00
C SER A 12 31.07 -10.38 -9.08
N GLN A 13 30.23 -10.67 -8.10
CA GLN A 13 29.01 -9.89 -7.90
C GLN A 13 29.45 -8.45 -7.77
N GLU A 14 29.06 -7.59 -8.70
CA GLU A 14 29.30 -6.17 -8.62
C GLU A 14 28.62 -5.64 -7.36
N VAL A 15 29.44 -5.20 -6.41
CA VAL A 15 28.99 -4.66 -5.13
C VAL A 15 29.08 -3.14 -5.21
N TRP A 16 27.96 -2.46 -5.01
CA TRP A 16 27.84 -1.00 -5.10
C TRP A 16 27.97 -0.34 -3.74
N GLU A 17 28.99 0.54 -3.55
CA GLU A 17 29.13 1.33 -2.32
C GLU A 17 28.15 2.51 -2.35
N ARG A 18 27.12 2.45 -1.50
CA ARG A 18 26.11 3.49 -1.35
C ARG A 18 26.54 4.62 -0.41
N TRP A 19 27.29 4.28 0.63
CA TRP A 19 27.69 5.22 1.66
C TRP A 19 28.93 4.71 2.40
N ARG A 20 29.81 5.66 2.73
CA ARG A 20 31.05 5.38 3.45
C ARG A 20 31.37 6.50 4.41
N THR A 21 31.86 6.17 5.59
CA THR A 21 32.42 7.12 6.55
C THR A 21 33.53 6.48 7.35
N GLU A 22 34.43 7.31 7.88
CA GLU A 22 35.37 6.95 8.92
C GLU A 22 34.86 7.53 10.24
N VAL A 23 34.89 6.75 11.30
CA VAL A 23 34.39 7.14 12.61
C VAL A 23 35.38 8.06 13.31
N ASP A 24 34.91 9.18 13.84
CA ASP A 24 35.71 10.17 14.52
C ASP A 24 36.49 9.60 15.69
N LYS A 25 37.72 10.17 15.90
CA LYS A 25 38.63 9.78 17.00
C LYS A 25 37.99 9.88 18.38
N GLY A 26 37.08 10.83 18.57
CA GLY A 26 36.41 11.10 19.86
C GLY A 26 35.10 10.31 20.04
N GLN A 27 34.74 9.43 19.12
CA GLN A 27 33.47 8.70 19.16
C GLN A 27 33.42 7.75 20.35
N THR A 28 32.41 7.89 21.19
CA THR A 28 32.12 6.92 22.26
C THR A 28 31.47 5.67 21.67
N PRO A 29 31.79 4.47 22.20
CA PRO A 29 31.18 3.24 21.68
C PRO A 29 29.67 3.26 21.78
N GLN A 30 29.00 3.19 20.63
CA GLN A 30 27.54 3.05 20.52
C GLN A 30 27.17 2.02 19.46
N ARG A 31 25.92 1.54 19.47
CA ARG A 31 25.45 0.60 18.45
C ARG A 31 25.44 1.24 17.08
N ILE A 32 25.86 0.48 16.06
CA ILE A 32 25.95 0.96 14.69
C ILE A 32 24.59 1.41 14.13
N ASP A 33 23.49 0.76 14.53
CA ASP A 33 22.15 1.15 14.12
C ASP A 33 21.75 2.55 14.64
N LYS A 34 22.24 2.93 15.81
CA LYS A 34 22.05 4.27 16.38
C LYS A 34 22.98 5.28 15.72
N TYR A 35 24.26 4.93 15.59
CA TYR A 35 25.27 5.78 14.96
C TYR A 35 24.85 6.18 13.53
N LEU A 36 24.46 5.22 12.70
CA LEU A 36 24.03 5.47 11.32
C LEU A 36 22.73 6.28 11.24
N ALA A 37 21.78 6.08 12.16
CA ALA A 37 20.55 6.87 12.20
C ALA A 37 20.81 8.35 12.53
N GLU A 38 21.88 8.65 13.29
CA GLU A 38 22.31 10.01 13.62
C GLU A 38 23.08 10.69 12.47
N HIS A 39 23.78 9.91 11.63
CA HIS A 39 24.68 10.42 10.58
C HIS A 39 24.11 10.31 9.16
N MET A 40 22.99 9.59 8.96
CA MET A 40 22.36 9.43 7.65
C MET A 40 21.00 10.14 7.60
N THR A 41 20.92 11.21 6.84
CA THR A 41 19.67 11.94 6.64
C THR A 41 18.59 11.06 5.99
N GLY A 42 17.37 11.09 6.51
CA GLY A 42 16.21 10.40 5.92
C GLY A 42 16.19 8.87 6.08
N THR A 43 17.06 8.31 6.94
CA THR A 43 17.11 6.86 7.17
C THR A 43 16.64 6.49 8.57
N SER A 44 15.60 5.66 8.68
CA SER A 44 15.11 5.19 9.97
C SER A 44 15.99 4.07 10.55
N ARG A 45 16.05 4.00 11.88
CA ARG A 45 16.80 2.96 12.59
C ARG A 45 16.37 1.53 12.19
N ASN A 46 15.09 1.32 11.93
CA ASN A 46 14.56 0.02 11.47
C ASN A 46 15.10 -0.36 10.08
N ARG A 47 15.24 0.63 9.19
CA ARG A 47 15.83 0.40 7.86
C ARG A 47 17.30 0.01 7.95
N ILE A 48 18.04 0.59 8.88
CA ILE A 48 19.44 0.24 9.15
C ILE A 48 19.55 -1.18 9.71
N GLN A 49 18.68 -1.56 10.63
CA GLN A 49 18.64 -2.92 11.18
C GLN A 49 18.38 -3.95 10.08
N ASN A 50 17.39 -3.72 9.22
CA ASN A 50 17.12 -4.60 8.08
C ASN A 50 18.30 -4.69 7.10
N ALA A 51 19.03 -3.60 6.87
CA ALA A 51 20.23 -3.62 6.04
C ALA A 51 21.37 -4.41 6.67
N ALA A 52 21.54 -4.33 7.99
CA ALA A 52 22.51 -5.14 8.71
C ALA A 52 22.18 -6.65 8.70
N ASP A 53 20.89 -6.98 8.87
CA ASP A 53 20.39 -8.36 8.79
C ASP A 53 20.52 -8.96 7.40
N ALA A 54 20.46 -8.11 6.35
CA ALA A 54 20.75 -8.48 4.97
C ALA A 54 22.25 -8.58 4.63
N GLY A 55 23.15 -8.28 5.58
CA GLY A 55 24.60 -8.30 5.36
C GLY A 55 25.16 -7.09 4.62
N ASN A 56 24.38 -6.01 4.45
CA ASN A 56 24.73 -4.84 3.65
C ASN A 56 25.55 -3.79 4.43
N ILE A 57 25.72 -3.93 5.74
CA ILE A 57 26.52 -3.01 6.56
C ILE A 57 27.85 -3.66 6.89
N TRP A 58 28.92 -3.01 6.48
CA TRP A 58 30.29 -3.51 6.62
C TRP A 58 31.11 -2.55 7.49
N VAL A 59 32.00 -3.11 8.31
CA VAL A 59 32.97 -2.35 9.07
C VAL A 59 34.34 -2.99 8.87
N ASN A 60 35.30 -2.15 8.45
CA ASN A 60 36.67 -2.59 8.18
C ASN A 60 36.72 -3.81 7.24
N GLY A 61 35.91 -3.82 6.18
CA GLY A 61 35.86 -4.88 5.19
C GLY A 61 35.14 -6.16 5.60
N LYS A 62 34.32 -6.15 6.67
CA LYS A 62 33.53 -7.30 7.12
C LYS A 62 32.09 -6.92 7.43
N PRO A 63 31.10 -7.75 7.04
CA PRO A 63 29.70 -7.51 7.40
C PRO A 63 29.50 -7.59 8.92
N VAL A 64 28.66 -6.70 9.46
CA VAL A 64 28.36 -6.63 10.89
C VAL A 64 26.87 -6.61 11.14
N SER A 65 26.45 -7.10 12.33
CA SER A 65 25.07 -7.04 12.80
C SER A 65 24.72 -5.66 13.37
N SER A 66 23.43 -5.35 13.45
CA SER A 66 22.91 -4.05 13.90
C SER A 66 23.30 -3.63 15.32
N ASN A 67 23.77 -4.59 16.15
CA ASN A 67 24.23 -4.35 17.53
C ASN A 67 25.74 -4.13 17.63
N TYR A 68 26.49 -4.14 16.51
CA TYR A 68 27.94 -3.84 16.52
C TYR A 68 28.19 -2.52 17.21
N LYS A 69 29.22 -2.47 18.07
CA LYS A 69 29.65 -1.25 18.77
C LYS A 69 30.74 -0.57 17.97
N VAL A 70 30.38 0.57 17.37
CA VAL A 70 31.27 1.43 16.61
C VAL A 70 32.44 1.89 17.47
N LYS A 71 33.65 1.89 16.91
CA LYS A 71 34.91 2.31 17.56
C LYS A 71 35.53 3.47 16.78
N PRO A 72 36.35 4.32 17.42
CA PRO A 72 37.15 5.30 16.71
C PRO A 72 37.94 4.68 15.55
N PHE A 73 37.94 5.37 14.39
CA PHE A 73 38.62 4.96 13.15
C PHE A 73 38.00 3.75 12.44
N ASP A 74 36.85 3.25 12.87
CA ASP A 74 36.14 2.25 12.06
C ASP A 74 35.75 2.86 10.72
N ILE A 75 36.04 2.12 9.64
CA ILE A 75 35.54 2.46 8.30
C ILE A 75 34.22 1.71 8.10
N ILE A 76 33.13 2.46 8.10
CA ILE A 76 31.79 1.93 7.89
C ILE A 76 31.39 2.11 6.42
N GLN A 77 30.89 1.04 5.79
CA GLN A 77 30.42 1.02 4.42
C GLN A 77 29.02 0.41 4.37
N ILE A 78 28.17 0.95 3.53
CA ILE A 78 26.89 0.33 3.17
C ILE A 78 27.02 -0.14 1.72
N LEU A 79 27.02 -1.46 1.54
CA LEU A 79 27.19 -2.11 0.26
C LEU A 79 25.86 -2.70 -0.21
N LEU A 80 25.59 -2.61 -1.51
CA LEU A 80 24.39 -3.16 -2.14
C LEU A 80 24.83 -4.16 -3.19
N ASP A 81 24.04 -5.19 -3.40
CA ASP A 81 24.20 -6.22 -4.45
C ASP A 81 23.64 -5.78 -5.81
N HIS A 82 23.20 -4.54 -5.91
CA HIS A 82 22.66 -3.92 -7.13
C HIS A 82 22.95 -2.42 -7.12
N GLU A 83 22.95 -1.82 -8.30
CA GLU A 83 23.08 -0.37 -8.45
C GLU A 83 22.02 0.37 -7.62
N PRO A 84 22.41 1.42 -6.85
CA PRO A 84 21.45 2.24 -6.12
C PRO A 84 20.43 2.83 -7.09
N HIS A 85 19.17 2.42 -6.95
CA HIS A 85 18.12 3.01 -7.75
C HIS A 85 17.92 4.48 -7.37
N ASP A 86 17.85 5.34 -8.37
CA ASP A 86 17.46 6.73 -8.18
C ASP A 86 15.96 6.78 -7.85
N TYR A 87 15.64 7.17 -6.61
CA TYR A 87 14.27 7.32 -6.14
C TYR A 87 13.72 8.72 -6.39
N THR A 88 14.43 9.57 -7.13
CA THR A 88 13.95 10.88 -7.53
C THR A 88 12.66 10.72 -8.35
N ILE A 89 11.63 11.42 -7.96
CA ILE A 89 10.34 11.41 -8.65
C ILE A 89 10.45 12.38 -9.82
N HIS A 90 10.43 11.83 -11.03
CA HIS A 90 10.44 12.62 -12.26
C HIS A 90 9.01 13.02 -12.66
N PRO A 91 8.79 14.26 -13.12
CA PRO A 91 7.50 14.71 -13.58
C PRO A 91 7.04 13.95 -14.83
N GLU A 92 5.79 13.47 -14.83
CA GLU A 92 5.15 12.84 -15.98
C GLU A 92 3.77 13.47 -16.22
N ASP A 93 3.47 13.84 -17.47
CA ASP A 93 2.18 14.42 -17.87
C ASP A 93 1.08 13.34 -17.91
N ILE A 94 0.63 12.97 -16.71
CA ILE A 94 -0.45 12.01 -16.49
C ILE A 94 -1.67 12.77 -15.99
N PRO A 95 -2.83 12.66 -16.67
CA PRO A 95 -4.05 13.37 -16.26
C PRO A 95 -4.50 12.97 -14.85
N LEU A 96 -4.84 13.96 -14.03
CA LEU A 96 -5.42 13.79 -12.71
C LEU A 96 -6.87 14.29 -12.68
N GLU A 97 -7.78 13.49 -12.15
CA GLU A 97 -9.13 13.92 -11.85
C GLU A 97 -9.14 14.64 -10.50
N ILE A 98 -9.06 15.98 -10.55
CA ILE A 98 -9.02 16.83 -9.35
C ILE A 98 -10.46 17.10 -8.91
N ILE A 99 -10.77 16.75 -7.67
CA ILE A 99 -12.07 16.99 -7.03
C ILE A 99 -12.07 18.33 -6.29
N TYR A 100 -10.93 18.67 -5.66
CA TYR A 100 -10.75 19.92 -4.95
C TYR A 100 -9.27 20.27 -4.85
N GLU A 101 -8.95 21.55 -4.97
CA GLU A 101 -7.59 22.04 -4.75
C GLU A 101 -7.63 23.47 -4.20
N ASP A 102 -6.80 23.74 -3.19
CA ASP A 102 -6.47 25.07 -2.69
C ASP A 102 -4.96 25.20 -2.41
N ASP A 103 -4.54 26.15 -1.59
CA ASP A 103 -3.13 26.35 -1.29
C ASP A 103 -2.53 25.28 -0.38
N ASP A 104 -3.33 24.58 0.41
CA ASP A 104 -2.87 23.63 1.43
C ASP A 104 -3.10 22.18 1.06
N VAL A 105 -4.17 21.88 0.33
CA VAL A 105 -4.61 20.52 0.07
C VAL A 105 -5.02 20.29 -1.38
N LEU A 106 -4.88 19.06 -1.84
CA LEU A 106 -5.41 18.58 -3.10
C LEU A 106 -6.15 17.27 -2.84
N VAL A 107 -7.39 17.15 -3.31
CA VAL A 107 -8.19 15.92 -3.29
C VAL A 107 -8.40 15.46 -4.72
N ILE A 108 -8.03 14.22 -5.01
CA ILE A 108 -8.18 13.61 -6.34
C ILE A 108 -9.08 12.38 -6.28
N ASN A 109 -9.67 12.03 -7.41
CA ASN A 109 -10.27 10.73 -7.68
C ASN A 109 -9.25 9.86 -8.42
N LYS A 110 -8.49 9.03 -7.69
CA LYS A 110 -7.45 8.19 -8.27
C LYS A 110 -8.06 7.09 -9.14
N PRO A 111 -7.65 6.92 -10.40
CA PRO A 111 -8.06 5.77 -11.19
C PRO A 111 -7.50 4.45 -10.61
N ALA A 112 -8.18 3.34 -10.91
CA ALA A 112 -7.61 2.02 -10.67
C ALA A 112 -6.41 1.76 -11.60
N GLY A 113 -5.51 0.86 -11.19
CA GLY A 113 -4.28 0.54 -11.95
C GLY A 113 -3.11 1.48 -11.68
N MET A 114 -3.35 2.69 -11.14
CA MET A 114 -2.31 3.65 -10.80
C MET A 114 -1.71 3.36 -9.42
N VAL A 115 -0.40 3.10 -9.38
CA VAL A 115 0.36 3.00 -8.13
C VAL A 115 0.51 4.40 -7.52
N VAL A 116 0.41 4.49 -6.20
CA VAL A 116 0.50 5.79 -5.51
C VAL A 116 1.95 6.27 -5.40
N HIS A 117 2.88 5.41 -5.00
CA HIS A 117 4.28 5.75 -4.72
C HIS A 117 5.22 4.82 -5.48
N PRO A 118 6.30 5.31 -6.09
CA PRO A 118 7.30 4.45 -6.72
C PRO A 118 7.80 3.35 -5.79
N GLY A 119 8.00 2.16 -6.34
CA GLY A 119 8.46 1.01 -5.58
C GLY A 119 8.82 -0.14 -6.51
N HIS A 120 9.24 -1.27 -5.93
CA HIS A 120 9.73 -2.42 -6.70
C HIS A 120 8.77 -2.81 -7.83
N GLY A 121 9.27 -2.79 -9.08
CA GLY A 121 8.51 -3.09 -10.28
C GLY A 121 7.57 -1.97 -10.78
N ASN A 122 7.53 -0.79 -10.14
CA ASN A 122 6.72 0.35 -10.55
C ASN A 122 7.44 1.64 -10.14
N TYR A 123 8.49 2.00 -10.84
CA TYR A 123 9.31 3.19 -10.53
C TYR A 123 8.80 4.45 -11.21
N GLU A 124 8.04 4.30 -12.28
CA GLU A 124 7.45 5.35 -13.11
C GLU A 124 5.93 5.15 -13.22
N HIS A 125 5.26 6.09 -13.84
CA HIS A 125 3.80 6.10 -14.07
C HIS A 125 2.99 6.01 -12.77
N THR A 126 3.53 6.58 -11.70
CA THR A 126 2.85 6.61 -10.40
C THR A 126 2.11 7.92 -10.19
N LEU A 127 1.24 7.94 -9.18
CA LEU A 127 0.58 9.18 -8.78
C LEU A 127 1.59 10.28 -8.42
N LEU A 128 2.70 9.94 -7.78
CA LEU A 128 3.72 10.95 -7.45
C LEU A 128 4.38 11.55 -8.70
N ASN A 129 4.55 10.78 -9.79
CA ASN A 129 5.04 11.33 -11.06
C ASN A 129 4.04 12.31 -11.67
N ALA A 130 2.73 11.98 -11.63
CA ALA A 130 1.67 12.88 -12.07
C ALA A 130 1.59 14.17 -11.20
N LEU A 131 1.72 14.03 -9.87
CA LEU A 131 1.76 15.18 -8.96
C LEU A 131 3.01 16.04 -9.16
N ALA A 132 4.17 15.44 -9.45
CA ALA A 132 5.38 16.17 -9.80
C ALA A 132 5.19 17.04 -11.05
N TRP A 133 4.47 16.55 -12.04
CA TRP A 133 4.08 17.33 -13.22
C TRP A 133 3.07 18.43 -12.89
N HIS A 134 2.02 18.10 -12.13
CA HIS A 134 0.98 19.04 -11.74
C HIS A 134 1.56 20.23 -10.93
N PHE A 135 2.52 19.95 -10.05
CA PHE A 135 3.14 20.95 -9.18
C PHE A 135 4.44 21.57 -9.71
N ARG A 136 4.97 21.15 -10.88
CA ARG A 136 6.31 21.45 -11.39
C ARG A 136 6.78 22.90 -11.24
N ASP A 137 5.85 23.86 -11.32
CA ASP A 137 6.15 25.30 -11.25
C ASP A 137 5.90 25.89 -9.86
N LYS A 138 5.41 25.09 -8.89
CA LYS A 138 4.94 25.59 -7.59
C LYS A 138 5.56 24.87 -6.40
N LEU A 139 5.73 23.56 -6.49
CA LEU A 139 6.15 22.71 -5.38
C LEU A 139 7.11 21.63 -5.86
N ASP A 140 8.11 21.30 -5.04
CA ASP A 140 8.95 20.12 -5.26
C ASP A 140 8.35 18.91 -4.55
N ILE A 141 7.78 17.97 -5.30
CA ILE A 141 7.20 16.74 -4.76
C ILE A 141 8.25 15.82 -4.11
N ASN A 142 9.55 16.04 -4.38
CA ASN A 142 10.63 15.32 -3.72
C ASN A 142 10.91 15.86 -2.31
N ASP A 143 10.34 17.01 -1.94
CA ASP A 143 10.39 17.50 -0.56
C ASP A 143 9.61 16.53 0.35
N PRO A 144 10.29 15.89 1.34
CA PRO A 144 9.63 14.95 2.24
C PRO A 144 8.54 15.58 3.12
N ASN A 145 8.45 16.92 3.15
CA ASN A 145 7.48 17.65 3.98
C ASN A 145 6.16 17.97 3.25
N ILE A 146 6.01 17.57 2.00
CA ILE A 146 4.75 17.70 1.22
C ILE A 146 4.31 16.35 0.67
N GLY A 147 3.16 16.31 0.02
CA GLY A 147 2.67 15.16 -0.72
C GLY A 147 1.75 14.22 0.10
N LEU A 148 1.99 12.95 0.01
CA LEU A 148 1.05 11.92 0.52
C LEU A 148 0.95 11.91 2.05
N VAL A 149 -0.26 11.87 2.55
CA VAL A 149 -0.61 11.67 3.97
C VAL A 149 -1.25 10.29 4.22
N HIS A 150 -1.74 9.65 3.16
CA HIS A 150 -2.22 8.26 3.16
C HIS A 150 -2.08 7.65 1.77
N ARG A 151 -2.48 6.40 1.63
CA ARG A 151 -2.46 5.68 0.35
C ARG A 151 -3.65 4.73 0.23
N ILE A 152 -4.00 4.41 -1.01
CA ILE A 152 -4.89 3.30 -1.38
C ILE A 152 -4.12 2.35 -2.30
N ASP A 153 -4.61 1.11 -2.46
CA ASP A 153 -3.95 0.10 -3.29
C ASP A 153 -3.94 0.51 -4.78
N LYS A 154 -3.01 -0.08 -5.56
CA LYS A 154 -2.88 0.14 -7.01
C LYS A 154 -4.23 0.09 -7.71
N ASP A 155 -4.96 -1.01 -7.51
CA ASP A 155 -6.22 -1.29 -8.22
C ASP A 155 -7.46 -0.82 -7.46
N THR A 156 -7.31 -0.13 -6.35
CA THR A 156 -8.38 0.60 -5.67
C THR A 156 -8.52 1.98 -6.30
N SER A 157 -9.73 2.31 -6.73
CA SER A 157 -10.09 3.65 -7.24
C SER A 157 -10.65 4.53 -6.14
N GLY A 158 -10.77 5.84 -6.39
CA GLY A 158 -11.48 6.78 -5.52
C GLY A 158 -10.60 7.80 -4.82
N LEU A 159 -11.15 8.43 -3.79
CA LEU A 159 -10.60 9.63 -3.17
C LEU A 159 -9.26 9.42 -2.49
N LEU A 160 -8.35 10.36 -2.73
CA LEU A 160 -7.04 10.42 -2.09
C LEU A 160 -6.67 11.89 -1.81
N LEU A 161 -6.11 12.14 -0.60
CA LEU A 161 -5.75 13.46 -0.09
C LEU A 161 -4.24 13.65 -0.13
N ILE A 162 -3.82 14.80 -0.63
CA ILE A 162 -2.44 15.23 -0.75
C ILE A 162 -2.27 16.55 0.03
N ALA A 163 -1.21 16.67 0.78
CA ALA A 163 -0.80 17.90 1.44
C ALA A 163 0.15 18.69 0.53
N LYS A 164 -0.09 20.00 0.39
CA LYS A 164 0.72 20.89 -0.45
C LYS A 164 1.73 21.72 0.35
N THR A 165 1.61 21.75 1.68
CA THR A 165 2.51 22.46 2.59
C THR A 165 2.99 21.56 3.73
N PRO A 166 4.15 21.84 4.36
CA PRO A 166 4.63 21.10 5.53
C PRO A 166 3.65 21.11 6.70
N GLU A 167 2.99 22.25 6.94
CA GLU A 167 1.99 22.45 7.97
C GLU A 167 0.77 21.57 7.70
N ALA A 168 0.28 21.56 6.45
CA ALA A 168 -0.83 20.72 6.03
C ALA A 168 -0.45 19.23 6.20
N LYS A 169 0.75 18.81 5.80
CA LYS A 169 1.20 17.43 5.96
C LYS A 169 1.24 16.99 7.42
N THR A 170 1.77 17.83 8.29
CA THR A 170 1.85 17.56 9.73
C THR A 170 0.44 17.44 10.33
N HIS A 171 -0.43 18.41 10.04
CA HIS A 171 -1.78 18.45 10.58
C HIS A 171 -2.65 17.29 10.08
N LEU A 172 -2.63 17.01 8.78
CA LEU A 172 -3.36 15.90 8.18
C LEU A 172 -2.78 14.55 8.61
N GLY A 173 -1.45 14.41 8.64
CA GLY A 173 -0.79 13.21 9.15
C GLY A 173 -1.23 12.87 10.57
N LYS A 174 -1.38 13.90 11.44
CA LYS A 174 -1.91 13.73 12.79
C LYS A 174 -3.37 13.24 12.78
N GLN A 175 -4.22 13.77 11.92
CA GLN A 175 -5.62 13.30 11.81
C GLN A 175 -5.71 11.84 11.38
N PHE A 176 -4.85 11.38 10.45
CA PHE A 176 -4.76 9.96 10.09
C PHE A 176 -4.24 9.09 11.24
N PHE A 177 -3.28 9.58 12.00
CA PHE A 177 -2.75 8.89 13.17
C PHE A 177 -3.76 8.81 14.31
N ASP A 178 -4.48 9.89 14.62
CA ASP A 178 -5.50 9.98 15.65
C ASP A 178 -6.84 9.35 15.22
N HIS A 179 -6.94 8.83 13.97
CA HIS A 179 -8.14 8.23 13.40
C HIS A 179 -9.38 9.16 13.36
N THR A 180 -9.16 10.48 13.22
CA THR A 180 -10.22 11.49 13.13
C THR A 180 -10.68 11.77 11.69
N THR A 181 -10.01 11.20 10.69
CA THR A 181 -10.47 11.23 9.30
C THR A 181 -11.61 10.24 9.07
N GLU A 182 -12.60 10.64 8.29
CA GLU A 182 -13.68 9.76 7.86
C GLU A 182 -13.35 9.17 6.50
N ARG A 183 -13.39 7.84 6.39
CA ARG A 183 -13.10 7.13 5.14
C ARG A 183 -14.10 6.01 4.96
N THR A 184 -14.93 6.10 3.92
CA THR A 184 -15.76 4.98 3.53
C THR A 184 -15.35 4.45 2.18
N TYR A 185 -15.49 3.16 2.03
CA TYR A 185 -15.21 2.43 0.81
C TYR A 185 -16.45 1.64 0.41
N ASN A 186 -16.71 1.54 -0.89
CA ASN A 186 -17.69 0.58 -1.39
C ASN A 186 -16.96 -0.61 -1.99
N ALA A 187 -17.40 -1.81 -1.62
CA ALA A 187 -16.86 -3.07 -2.09
C ALA A 187 -17.95 -4.02 -2.55
N LEU A 188 -17.76 -4.70 -3.67
CA LEU A 188 -18.58 -5.84 -4.05
C LEU A 188 -17.88 -7.10 -3.54
N VAL A 189 -18.58 -7.90 -2.76
CA VAL A 189 -18.03 -9.10 -2.13
C VAL A 189 -18.83 -10.36 -2.49
N TRP A 190 -18.18 -11.50 -2.47
CA TRP A 190 -18.84 -12.79 -2.69
C TRP A 190 -19.73 -13.19 -1.51
N GLY A 191 -20.87 -13.74 -1.84
CA GLY A 191 -21.85 -14.25 -0.86
C GLY A 191 -22.89 -13.21 -0.42
N THR A 192 -23.82 -13.66 0.39
CA THR A 192 -24.88 -12.85 1.00
C THR A 192 -24.72 -12.82 2.50
N PHE A 193 -25.03 -11.70 3.10
CA PHE A 193 -25.02 -11.53 4.55
C PHE A 193 -26.41 -11.75 5.13
N THR A 194 -26.49 -12.34 6.31
CA THR A 194 -27.72 -12.42 7.12
C THR A 194 -27.98 -11.11 7.83
N GLU A 195 -26.92 -10.51 8.37
CA GLU A 195 -26.94 -9.23 9.06
C GLU A 195 -26.84 -8.07 8.07
N ASP A 196 -27.34 -6.90 8.47
CA ASP A 196 -27.25 -5.67 7.68
C ASP A 196 -25.95 -4.90 7.90
N ASN A 197 -25.28 -5.12 9.01
CA ASN A 197 -24.03 -4.46 9.38
C ASN A 197 -23.22 -5.31 10.38
N GLY A 198 -21.98 -4.93 10.58
CA GLY A 198 -21.12 -5.57 11.57
C GLY A 198 -19.75 -4.91 11.65
N THR A 199 -18.92 -5.45 12.54
CA THR A 199 -17.53 -5.03 12.74
C THR A 199 -16.61 -6.22 12.61
N ILE A 200 -15.48 -6.02 11.95
CA ILE A 200 -14.40 -7.00 11.83
C ILE A 200 -13.18 -6.41 12.54
N GLU A 201 -12.72 -7.14 13.54
CA GLU A 201 -11.52 -6.82 14.30
C GLU A 201 -10.46 -7.89 14.07
N GLY A 202 -9.20 -7.48 13.93
CA GLY A 202 -8.11 -8.42 13.78
C GLY A 202 -6.78 -7.70 13.56
N ALA A 203 -5.68 -8.28 14.02
CA ALA A 203 -4.36 -7.72 13.81
C ALA A 203 -3.78 -8.20 12.46
N LEU A 204 -3.28 -7.28 11.66
CA LEU A 204 -2.79 -7.56 10.31
C LEU A 204 -1.27 -7.51 10.23
N ALA A 205 -0.67 -8.53 9.65
CA ALA A 205 0.72 -8.55 9.23
C ALA A 205 0.88 -9.33 7.92
N ARG A 206 2.07 -9.23 7.30
CA ARG A 206 2.40 -10.00 6.10
C ARG A 206 2.34 -11.51 6.40
N ASP A 207 1.89 -12.27 5.41
CA ASP A 207 1.96 -13.72 5.48
C ASP A 207 3.43 -14.20 5.46
N ASN A 208 3.72 -15.27 6.20
CA ASN A 208 5.09 -15.81 6.29
C ASN A 208 5.53 -16.56 5.03
N ARG A 209 4.57 -17.09 4.26
CA ARG A 209 4.83 -17.88 3.05
C ARG A 209 4.83 -17.02 1.79
N ASP A 210 3.91 -16.07 1.73
CA ASP A 210 3.81 -15.11 0.63
C ASP A 210 3.81 -13.68 1.19
N ARG A 211 4.95 -13.02 1.13
CA ARG A 211 5.12 -11.65 1.64
C ARG A 211 4.38 -10.57 0.83
N THR A 212 3.75 -10.93 -0.28
CA THR A 212 2.93 -10.00 -1.08
C THR A 212 1.50 -9.86 -0.57
N ILE A 213 1.06 -10.77 0.32
CA ILE A 213 -0.26 -10.76 0.95
C ILE A 213 -0.18 -10.51 2.46
N TYR A 214 -1.31 -10.11 3.02
CA TYR A 214 -1.51 -9.91 4.45
C TYR A 214 -2.57 -10.91 4.95
N ARG A 215 -2.51 -11.24 6.23
CA ARG A 215 -3.55 -12.03 6.91
C ARG A 215 -3.79 -11.51 8.31
N VAL A 216 -4.89 -11.93 8.91
CA VAL A 216 -5.13 -11.77 10.35
C VAL A 216 -4.22 -12.72 11.11
N TRP A 217 -3.58 -12.20 12.14
CA TRP A 217 -2.72 -12.91 13.05
C TRP A 217 -3.24 -12.78 14.47
N ASP A 218 -2.99 -13.78 15.29
CA ASP A 218 -2.98 -13.61 16.72
C ASP A 218 -1.74 -12.78 17.11
N MET A 219 -1.92 -11.78 17.97
CA MET A 219 -0.81 -10.92 18.43
C MET A 219 0.19 -11.67 19.28
N GLU A 220 -0.20 -12.77 19.92
CA GLU A 220 0.72 -13.66 20.64
C GLU A 220 1.63 -14.43 19.67
N GLU A 221 1.10 -14.85 18.52
CA GLU A 221 1.87 -15.53 17.47
C GLU A 221 2.74 -14.58 16.65
N ASN A 222 2.28 -13.34 16.44
CA ASN A 222 3.01 -12.32 15.67
C ASN A 222 2.94 -10.94 16.32
N PRO A 223 3.89 -10.59 17.18
CA PRO A 223 3.93 -9.29 17.87
C PRO A 223 4.09 -8.07 16.92
N ASN A 224 4.42 -8.29 15.64
CA ASN A 224 4.50 -7.22 14.63
C ASN A 224 3.16 -6.98 13.93
N ALA A 225 2.15 -7.79 14.19
CA ALA A 225 0.80 -7.57 13.67
C ALA A 225 0.22 -6.29 14.29
N LYS A 226 -0.51 -5.54 13.47
CA LYS A 226 -1.07 -4.24 13.85
C LYS A 226 -2.59 -4.34 13.89
N GLU A 227 -3.18 -3.90 14.97
CA GLU A 227 -4.64 -3.84 15.11
C GLU A 227 -5.29 -3.15 13.91
N ALA A 228 -6.40 -3.73 13.49
CA ALA A 228 -7.20 -3.25 12.39
C ALA A 228 -8.68 -3.44 12.70
N ILE A 229 -9.48 -2.39 12.43
CA ILE A 229 -10.93 -2.38 12.69
C ILE A 229 -11.64 -1.86 11.44
N THR A 230 -12.58 -2.66 10.94
CA THR A 230 -13.42 -2.34 9.78
C THR A 230 -14.88 -2.52 10.14
N HIS A 231 -15.66 -1.45 10.12
CA HIS A 231 -17.12 -1.53 10.19
C HIS A 231 -17.66 -1.70 8.78
N TRP A 232 -18.68 -2.52 8.62
CA TRP A 232 -19.33 -2.72 7.34
C TRP A 232 -20.85 -2.63 7.48
N ARG A 233 -21.50 -2.18 6.41
CA ARG A 233 -22.97 -2.26 6.27
C ARG A 233 -23.33 -2.67 4.85
N VAL A 234 -24.40 -3.40 4.71
CA VAL A 234 -24.95 -3.80 3.42
C VAL A 234 -25.60 -2.59 2.76
N LEU A 235 -25.23 -2.32 1.51
CA LEU A 235 -25.88 -1.33 0.66
C LEU A 235 -26.92 -1.99 -0.26
N GLU A 236 -26.55 -3.11 -0.88
CA GLU A 236 -27.45 -3.83 -1.81
C GLU A 236 -27.10 -5.33 -1.82
N ARG A 237 -28.10 -6.18 -1.78
CA ARG A 237 -27.94 -7.63 -1.88
C ARG A 237 -28.30 -8.13 -3.27
N PHE A 238 -27.43 -8.94 -3.84
CA PHE A 238 -27.68 -9.68 -5.07
C PHE A 238 -27.70 -11.19 -4.76
N PRO A 239 -28.13 -12.06 -5.69
CA PRO A 239 -28.25 -13.49 -5.40
C PRO A 239 -26.99 -14.16 -4.88
N TYR A 240 -25.81 -13.75 -5.32
CA TYR A 240 -24.53 -14.42 -5.00
C TYR A 240 -23.40 -13.46 -4.60
N VAL A 241 -23.65 -12.18 -4.61
CA VAL A 241 -22.71 -11.14 -4.19
C VAL A 241 -23.45 -10.06 -3.40
N THR A 242 -22.73 -9.27 -2.63
CA THR A 242 -23.29 -8.17 -1.86
C THR A 242 -22.45 -6.92 -2.06
N LEU A 243 -23.08 -5.78 -2.30
CA LEU A 243 -22.44 -4.48 -2.25
C LEU A 243 -22.46 -4.00 -0.79
N VAL A 244 -21.29 -3.74 -0.25
CA VAL A 244 -21.12 -3.27 1.12
C VAL A 244 -20.38 -1.93 1.16
N GLU A 245 -20.71 -1.13 2.16
CA GLU A 245 -19.89 0.00 2.57
C GLU A 245 -19.00 -0.44 3.72
N CYS A 246 -17.73 -0.09 3.65
CA CYS A 246 -16.75 -0.32 4.71
C CYS A 246 -16.26 1.02 5.24
N ARG A 247 -16.38 1.25 6.55
CA ARG A 247 -15.83 2.41 7.26
C ARG A 247 -14.62 1.95 8.07
N LEU A 248 -13.51 2.65 7.88
CA LEU A 248 -12.23 2.30 8.50
C LEU A 248 -11.97 3.14 9.75
N GLU A 249 -11.66 2.51 10.88
CA GLU A 249 -10.98 3.17 12.00
C GLU A 249 -9.48 3.21 11.74
N THR A 250 -8.89 2.11 11.32
CA THR A 250 -7.47 1.97 10.98
C THR A 250 -7.26 1.91 9.47
N GLY A 251 -6.03 2.13 8.99
CA GLY A 251 -5.69 2.09 7.56
C GLY A 251 -4.50 1.17 7.27
N ARG A 252 -4.63 -0.15 7.50
CA ARG A 252 -3.57 -1.12 7.22
C ARG A 252 -3.60 -1.56 5.76
N THR A 253 -2.45 -1.95 5.25
CA THR A 253 -2.32 -2.47 3.87
C THR A 253 -3.29 -3.63 3.64
N HIS A 254 -4.06 -3.57 2.56
CA HIS A 254 -5.08 -4.56 2.16
C HIS A 254 -6.18 -4.82 3.21
N GLN A 255 -6.39 -3.93 4.18
CA GLN A 255 -7.24 -4.19 5.35
C GLN A 255 -8.63 -4.71 4.99
N ILE A 256 -9.40 -4.00 4.16
CA ILE A 256 -10.76 -4.41 3.76
C ILE A 256 -10.71 -5.76 3.07
N ARG A 257 -9.75 -5.98 2.19
CA ARG A 257 -9.59 -7.21 1.39
C ARG A 257 -9.35 -8.41 2.30
N VAL A 258 -8.44 -8.27 3.28
CA VAL A 258 -8.14 -9.31 4.26
C VAL A 258 -9.32 -9.57 5.18
N HIS A 259 -9.91 -8.51 5.76
CA HIS A 259 -11.02 -8.63 6.70
C HIS A 259 -12.24 -9.30 6.06
N MET A 260 -12.64 -8.88 4.87
CA MET A 260 -13.75 -9.50 4.15
C MET A 260 -13.48 -10.97 3.80
N LYS A 261 -12.25 -11.30 3.39
CA LYS A 261 -11.85 -12.70 3.19
C LYS A 261 -11.95 -13.50 4.49
N THR A 262 -11.51 -12.95 5.61
CA THR A 262 -11.49 -13.65 6.91
C THR A 262 -12.90 -14.05 7.36
N ILE A 263 -13.91 -13.24 7.07
CA ILE A 263 -15.31 -13.55 7.38
C ILE A 263 -16.01 -14.37 6.26
N GLY A 264 -15.25 -14.86 5.25
CA GLY A 264 -15.78 -15.73 4.18
C GLY A 264 -16.42 -14.99 3.00
N HIS A 265 -16.21 -13.67 2.90
CA HIS A 265 -16.74 -12.80 1.85
C HIS A 265 -15.64 -12.07 1.09
N PRO A 266 -14.68 -12.75 0.42
CA PRO A 266 -13.61 -12.05 -0.31
C PRO A 266 -14.20 -11.10 -1.36
N LEU A 267 -13.48 -10.02 -1.65
CA LEU A 267 -13.89 -9.06 -2.66
C LEU A 267 -14.01 -9.74 -4.03
N PHE A 268 -15.02 -9.39 -4.78
CA PHE A 268 -15.22 -9.84 -6.15
C PHE A 268 -14.02 -9.42 -7.01
N ALA A 269 -13.53 -10.34 -7.84
CA ALA A 269 -12.37 -10.18 -8.71
C ALA A 269 -11.03 -9.85 -7.98
N ASP A 270 -10.91 -10.15 -6.69
CA ASP A 270 -9.65 -10.01 -5.97
C ASP A 270 -8.75 -11.23 -6.18
N GLU A 271 -7.79 -11.11 -7.10
CA GLU A 271 -6.87 -12.19 -7.46
C GLU A 271 -6.05 -12.66 -6.26
N LYS A 272 -5.49 -11.72 -5.48
CA LYS A 272 -4.61 -12.04 -4.35
C LYS A 272 -5.32 -12.72 -3.18
N TYR A 273 -6.60 -12.45 -3.01
CA TYR A 273 -7.37 -12.96 -1.88
C TYR A 273 -8.44 -13.96 -2.28
N GLY A 274 -8.37 -14.50 -3.52
CA GLY A 274 -9.19 -15.63 -3.98
C GLY A 274 -10.58 -15.23 -4.47
N GLY A 275 -10.81 -13.94 -4.75
CA GLY A 275 -12.10 -13.46 -5.27
C GLY A 275 -12.27 -13.60 -6.79
N MET A 276 -11.22 -14.01 -7.51
CA MET A 276 -11.23 -14.22 -8.97
C MET A 276 -11.75 -15.63 -9.35
N GLU A 277 -12.20 -16.40 -8.38
CA GLU A 277 -12.83 -17.70 -8.59
C GLU A 277 -14.35 -17.62 -8.46
N VAL A 278 -15.06 -18.60 -9.04
CA VAL A 278 -16.52 -18.72 -8.89
C VAL A 278 -16.83 -19.34 -7.53
N LEU A 279 -16.96 -18.52 -6.50
CA LEU A 279 -17.12 -18.98 -5.12
C LEU A 279 -18.57 -19.35 -4.76
N LYS A 280 -19.54 -18.69 -5.36
CA LYS A 280 -20.97 -18.87 -5.06
C LYS A 280 -21.76 -18.92 -6.36
N GLY A 281 -22.93 -19.57 -6.33
CA GLY A 281 -23.91 -19.57 -7.41
C GLY A 281 -24.11 -20.92 -8.07
N LEU A 282 -24.61 -20.91 -9.30
CA LEU A 282 -25.04 -22.10 -10.05
C LEU A 282 -23.84 -22.85 -10.63
N ARG A 283 -23.92 -24.17 -10.72
CA ARG A 283 -22.87 -25.02 -11.33
C ARG A 283 -23.05 -25.18 -12.84
N THR A 284 -23.72 -24.26 -13.52
CA THR A 284 -23.98 -24.32 -14.96
C THR A 284 -22.91 -23.63 -15.77
N GLN A 285 -22.67 -24.06 -17.02
CA GLN A 285 -21.74 -23.43 -17.93
C GLN A 285 -22.14 -21.97 -18.25
N LYS A 286 -23.47 -21.73 -18.37
CA LYS A 286 -24.02 -20.39 -18.59
C LYS A 286 -23.65 -19.43 -17.43
N TYR A 287 -23.75 -19.90 -16.18
CA TYR A 287 -23.38 -19.08 -15.02
C TYR A 287 -21.88 -18.83 -14.97
N LYS A 288 -21.06 -19.86 -15.25
CA LYS A 288 -19.59 -19.66 -15.33
C LYS A 288 -19.25 -18.60 -16.36
N GLN A 289 -19.86 -18.64 -17.55
CA GLN A 289 -19.65 -17.62 -18.58
C GLN A 289 -20.13 -16.25 -18.15
N TYR A 290 -21.26 -16.15 -17.43
CA TYR A 290 -21.74 -14.90 -16.85
C TYR A 290 -20.69 -14.28 -15.90
N ILE A 291 -20.12 -15.10 -15.00
CA ILE A 291 -19.08 -14.63 -14.07
C ILE A 291 -17.80 -14.21 -14.82
N GLN A 292 -17.37 -14.96 -15.84
CA GLN A 292 -16.23 -14.56 -16.67
C GLN A 292 -16.48 -13.19 -17.33
N ASN A 293 -17.67 -12.94 -17.82
CA ASN A 293 -18.05 -11.65 -18.37
C ASN A 293 -18.10 -10.54 -17.28
N CYS A 294 -18.42 -10.88 -16.03
CA CYS A 294 -18.33 -9.95 -14.90
C CYS A 294 -16.88 -9.60 -14.56
N PHE A 295 -15.98 -10.60 -14.53
CA PHE A 295 -14.54 -10.36 -14.33
C PHE A 295 -13.93 -9.53 -15.46
N ALA A 296 -14.38 -9.72 -16.70
CA ALA A 296 -13.91 -8.91 -17.84
C ALA A 296 -14.34 -7.43 -17.74
N LEU A 297 -15.50 -7.13 -17.13
CA LEU A 297 -15.96 -5.76 -16.91
C LEU A 297 -15.16 -5.02 -15.85
N CYS A 298 -14.75 -5.72 -14.78
CA CYS A 298 -13.95 -5.14 -13.71
C CYS A 298 -12.88 -6.18 -13.29
N PRO A 299 -11.73 -6.21 -13.99
CA PRO A 299 -10.69 -7.24 -13.81
C PRO A 299 -9.76 -6.95 -12.61
N ARG A 300 -10.32 -6.46 -11.52
CA ARG A 300 -9.60 -6.04 -10.31
C ARG A 300 -10.49 -6.21 -9.08
N GLN A 301 -9.89 -6.20 -7.89
CA GLN A 301 -10.70 -6.13 -6.67
C GLN A 301 -11.71 -4.98 -6.78
N VAL A 302 -12.99 -5.30 -6.63
CA VAL A 302 -14.06 -4.29 -6.70
C VAL A 302 -14.10 -3.52 -5.40
N LEU A 303 -13.26 -2.49 -5.32
CA LEU A 303 -13.06 -1.62 -4.18
C LEU A 303 -12.88 -0.18 -4.64
N HIS A 304 -13.62 0.73 -4.01
CA HIS A 304 -13.61 2.15 -4.32
C HIS A 304 -13.63 2.99 -3.04
N ALA A 305 -12.67 3.91 -2.89
CA ALA A 305 -12.62 4.90 -1.80
C ALA A 305 -13.70 5.97 -2.05
N LYS A 306 -14.89 5.75 -1.47
CA LYS A 306 -16.13 6.46 -1.82
C LYS A 306 -16.19 7.85 -1.20
N THR A 307 -15.96 7.94 0.13
CA THR A 307 -16.01 9.23 0.81
C THR A 307 -14.73 9.49 1.60
N LEU A 308 -14.40 10.77 1.72
CA LEU A 308 -13.27 11.24 2.50
C LEU A 308 -13.65 12.51 3.27
N GLY A 309 -13.54 12.46 4.61
CA GLY A 309 -13.75 13.60 5.48
C GLY A 309 -12.53 13.91 6.34
N PHE A 310 -12.17 15.18 6.42
CA PHE A 310 -11.07 15.67 7.25
C PHE A 310 -11.29 17.12 7.68
N THR A 311 -10.55 17.57 8.67
CA THR A 311 -10.53 18.97 9.08
C THR A 311 -9.44 19.70 8.29
N HIS A 312 -9.81 20.78 7.61
CA HIS A 312 -8.88 21.56 6.79
C HIS A 312 -7.74 22.13 7.67
N PRO A 313 -6.46 21.97 7.26
CA PRO A 313 -5.31 22.26 8.12
C PRO A 313 -5.18 23.74 8.49
N ARG A 314 -5.61 24.67 7.62
CA ARG A 314 -5.50 26.12 7.84
C ARG A 314 -6.79 26.70 8.42
N THR A 315 -7.95 26.38 7.86
CA THR A 315 -9.22 27.01 8.23
C THR A 315 -9.89 26.35 9.44
N GLY A 316 -9.58 25.09 9.73
CA GLY A 316 -10.25 24.29 10.76
C GLY A 316 -11.66 23.83 10.36
N GLU A 317 -12.13 24.11 9.15
CA GLU A 317 -13.43 23.67 8.66
C GLU A 317 -13.46 22.16 8.40
N ARG A 318 -14.60 21.53 8.68
CA ARG A 318 -14.83 20.12 8.33
C ARG A 318 -15.18 20.00 6.87
N MET A 319 -14.30 19.37 6.12
CA MET A 319 -14.48 19.07 4.69
C MET A 319 -14.96 17.64 4.51
N HIS A 320 -15.84 17.42 3.54
CA HIS A 320 -16.35 16.10 3.18
C HIS A 320 -16.50 16.01 1.66
N PHE A 321 -15.96 14.93 1.08
CA PHE A 321 -15.98 14.66 -0.35
C PHE A 321 -16.60 13.28 -0.61
N ASP A 322 -17.30 13.18 -1.72
CA ASP A 322 -17.88 11.96 -2.26
C ASP A 322 -17.49 11.84 -3.73
N SER A 323 -17.09 10.66 -4.19
CA SER A 323 -16.74 10.42 -5.59
C SER A 323 -17.72 9.45 -6.25
N PRO A 324 -18.03 9.64 -7.54
CA PRO A 324 -18.78 8.63 -8.28
C PRO A 324 -17.98 7.32 -8.35
N TRP A 325 -18.67 6.19 -8.42
CA TRP A 325 -17.98 4.91 -8.69
C TRP A 325 -17.23 4.97 -10.02
N ALA A 326 -16.08 4.34 -10.07
CA ALA A 326 -15.37 4.11 -11.32
C ALA A 326 -16.27 3.34 -12.31
N GLU A 327 -16.18 3.66 -13.59
CA GLU A 327 -17.08 3.16 -14.63
C GLU A 327 -17.14 1.62 -14.68
N ASP A 328 -16.00 0.95 -14.54
CA ASP A 328 -15.91 -0.51 -14.50
C ASP A 328 -16.72 -1.12 -13.34
N MET A 329 -16.63 -0.52 -12.16
CA MET A 329 -17.41 -0.92 -10.99
C MET A 329 -18.90 -0.64 -11.17
N LEU A 330 -19.26 0.54 -11.69
CA LEU A 330 -20.64 0.90 -11.94
C LEU A 330 -21.31 -0.06 -12.95
N ASN A 331 -20.61 -0.35 -14.05
CA ASN A 331 -21.07 -1.28 -15.07
C ASN A 331 -21.27 -2.69 -14.52
N LEU A 332 -20.36 -3.15 -13.66
CA LEU A 332 -20.48 -4.44 -13.00
C LEU A 332 -21.67 -4.50 -12.03
N ILE A 333 -21.86 -3.47 -11.20
CA ILE A 333 -22.99 -3.37 -10.27
C ILE A 333 -24.32 -3.39 -11.06
N ASN A 334 -24.42 -2.60 -12.12
CA ASN A 334 -25.62 -2.59 -12.98
C ASN A 334 -25.86 -3.96 -13.63
N LYS A 335 -24.81 -4.67 -14.02
CA LYS A 335 -24.95 -6.06 -14.53
C LYS A 335 -25.52 -6.99 -13.47
N TRP A 336 -25.11 -6.88 -12.20
CA TRP A 336 -25.67 -7.67 -11.10
C TRP A 336 -27.10 -7.27 -10.76
N ARG A 337 -27.48 -5.99 -10.85
CA ARG A 337 -28.88 -5.52 -10.69
C ARG A 337 -29.82 -6.15 -11.69
N ASN A 338 -29.34 -6.39 -12.92
CA ASN A 338 -30.11 -7.01 -13.99
C ASN A 338 -29.95 -8.54 -14.05
N TYR A 339 -29.32 -9.15 -13.04
CA TYR A 339 -29.10 -10.59 -13.01
C TYR A 339 -30.35 -11.34 -12.50
N GLU A 340 -30.89 -12.20 -13.36
CA GLU A 340 -32.01 -13.10 -13.01
C GLU A 340 -31.53 -14.56 -12.95
N PRO A 341 -31.50 -15.21 -11.76
CA PRO A 341 -31.01 -16.58 -11.62
C PRO A 341 -31.73 -17.60 -12.52
N ASN A 342 -33.02 -17.41 -12.74
CA ASN A 342 -33.86 -18.33 -13.52
C ASN A 342 -33.53 -18.34 -15.02
N THR A 343 -32.89 -17.31 -15.57
CA THR A 343 -32.52 -17.25 -16.99
C THR A 343 -31.26 -18.06 -17.31
N LEU A 344 -30.44 -18.35 -16.31
CA LEU A 344 -29.17 -19.08 -16.42
C LEU A 344 -29.23 -20.51 -15.87
N GLY A 345 -30.30 -20.86 -15.19
CA GLY A 345 -30.63 -22.21 -14.78
C GLY A 345 -31.42 -22.93 -15.89
N GLY A 346 -30.77 -23.78 -16.68
CA GLY A 346 -31.52 -24.71 -17.50
C GLY A 346 -32.36 -25.64 -16.61
N ARG A 347 -33.58 -25.96 -17.03
CA ARG A 347 -34.42 -27.03 -16.45
C ARG A 347 -33.66 -28.35 -16.43
#